data_8685b3ff38e1a3826ed4e8931613f3eb
#
_entry.id   8685b3ff38e1a3826ed4e8931613f3eb
#
_cell.length_a   1.000
_cell.length_b   1.000
_cell.length_c   1.000
_cell.angle_alpha   90.00
_cell.angle_beta   90.00
_cell.angle_gamma   90.00
#
_symmetry.space_group_name_H-M   'P 1'
#
loop_
_entity.id
_entity.type
_entity.pdbx_description
1 polymer ?
#
loop_
_entity_poly.entity_id
_entity_poly.type
_entity_poly.pdbx_seq_one_letter_code
_entity_poly.pdbx_strand_id
1 'polypeptide(L)'
;MRRKPSNELIDGGHPVKSLKRVAAVAVAGCASLALVGCSAGQITQTSRQVAAVDGASGSTEDGALSVRDVTVVLAEDGQAAVKFTATNQDTSMRDHTLQSVEVDGQKAALGDNATIAYNCALVADSKDGLERMPQDRNDNCIQYTTTALANDDFAYGGNIPVKFNFDTGSVEVAATVSAPILASGQEGREN
;
A
#
# COMPACT_ATOMS: atom_id res chain seq x y z
N MET A 1 -8.68 -93.95 -45.51
CA MET A 1 -7.85 -92.72 -45.62
C MET A 1 -8.68 -91.49 -45.28
N ARG A 2 -8.58 -90.93 -44.08
CA ARG A 2 -9.26 -89.72 -43.66
C ARG A 2 -8.20 -88.84 -43.05
N ARG A 3 -7.95 -87.68 -43.65
CA ARG A 3 -7.10 -86.63 -43.14
C ARG A 3 -7.93 -85.78 -42.14
N LYS A 4 -7.37 -85.57 -40.98
CA LYS A 4 -7.87 -84.65 -39.92
C LYS A 4 -7.35 -83.24 -40.15
N PRO A 5 -8.16 -82.18 -40.14
CA PRO A 5 -7.64 -80.88 -40.14
C PRO A 5 -7.23 -80.41 -38.72
N SER A 6 -6.03 -79.87 -38.63
CA SER A 6 -5.49 -79.21 -37.45
C SER A 6 -6.10 -77.86 -37.31
N ASN A 7 -6.75 -77.54 -36.18
CA ASN A 7 -7.17 -76.19 -35.73
C ASN A 7 -5.98 -75.53 -35.12
N GLU A 8 -5.50 -74.47 -35.76
CA GLU A 8 -4.57 -73.58 -35.22
C GLU A 8 -5.35 -72.44 -34.51
N LEU A 9 -5.34 -72.43 -33.19
CA LEU A 9 -5.83 -71.34 -32.37
C LEU A 9 -4.79 -70.26 -32.35
N ILE A 10 -5.10 -69.12 -32.98
CA ILE A 10 -4.34 -67.92 -32.87
C ILE A 10 -4.73 -67.24 -31.54
N ASP A 11 -3.90 -67.42 -30.53
CA ASP A 11 -3.96 -66.69 -29.27
C ASP A 11 -3.33 -65.30 -29.47
N GLY A 12 -4.20 -64.32 -29.69
CA GLY A 12 -3.83 -62.93 -29.81
C GLY A 12 -4.04 -62.14 -28.53
N GLY A 13 -3.45 -62.61 -27.44
CA GLY A 13 -3.47 -61.86 -26.17
C GLY A 13 -2.55 -60.68 -26.20
N HIS A 14 -3.05 -59.52 -26.59
CA HIS A 14 -2.32 -58.27 -26.39
C HIS A 14 -2.35 -57.84 -24.90
N PRO A 15 -1.18 -57.59 -24.26
CA PRO A 15 -1.14 -57.25 -22.85
C PRO A 15 -1.65 -55.82 -22.65
N VAL A 16 -2.82 -55.67 -22.05
CA VAL A 16 -3.42 -54.39 -21.60
C VAL A 16 -2.63 -53.68 -20.49
N LYS A 17 -1.37 -54.03 -20.28
CA LYS A 17 -0.50 -53.42 -19.23
C LYS A 17 0.04 -52.03 -19.61
N SER A 18 0.00 -51.65 -20.87
CA SER A 18 0.52 -50.33 -21.32
C SER A 18 -0.47 -49.17 -21.10
N LEU A 19 -1.78 -49.44 -21.18
CA LEU A 19 -2.79 -48.38 -21.00
C LEU A 19 -2.82 -47.81 -19.58
N LYS A 20 -2.60 -48.67 -18.57
CA LYS A 20 -2.56 -48.20 -17.15
C LYS A 20 -1.36 -47.29 -16.86
N ARG A 21 -0.24 -47.51 -17.52
CA ARG A 21 0.97 -46.68 -17.37
C ARG A 21 0.83 -45.36 -18.10
N VAL A 22 0.20 -45.33 -19.26
CA VAL A 22 -0.08 -44.08 -20.01
C VAL A 22 -1.10 -43.21 -19.27
N ALA A 23 -2.16 -43.83 -18.68
CA ALA A 23 -3.14 -43.10 -17.89
C ALA A 23 -2.51 -42.48 -16.60
N ALA A 24 -1.59 -43.19 -15.94
CA ALA A 24 -0.91 -42.68 -14.75
C ALA A 24 0.01 -41.50 -15.05
N VAL A 25 0.70 -41.54 -16.21
CA VAL A 25 1.56 -40.41 -16.63
C VAL A 25 0.73 -39.19 -17.04
N ALA A 26 -0.42 -39.39 -17.67
CA ALA A 26 -1.32 -38.29 -18.05
C ALA A 26 -1.93 -37.58 -16.82
N VAL A 27 -2.34 -38.35 -15.79
CA VAL A 27 -2.87 -37.79 -14.54
C VAL A 27 -1.78 -37.02 -13.76
N ALA A 28 -0.56 -37.51 -13.71
CA ALA A 28 0.56 -36.83 -13.06
C ALA A 28 0.93 -35.53 -13.80
N GLY A 29 0.86 -35.52 -15.13
CA GLY A 29 1.10 -34.32 -15.94
C GLY A 29 0.03 -33.24 -15.75
N CYS A 30 -1.24 -33.59 -15.62
CA CYS A 30 -2.32 -32.64 -15.34
C CYS A 30 -2.25 -32.09 -13.91
N ALA A 31 -1.84 -32.89 -12.92
CA ALA A 31 -1.68 -32.44 -11.54
C ALA A 31 -0.53 -31.42 -11.38
N SER A 32 0.57 -31.57 -12.12
CA SER A 32 1.70 -30.62 -12.07
C SER A 32 1.35 -29.28 -12.74
N LEU A 33 0.51 -29.24 -13.76
CA LEU A 33 0.04 -28.02 -14.39
C LEU A 33 -0.94 -27.22 -13.51
N ALA A 34 -1.73 -27.91 -12.68
CA ALA A 34 -2.66 -27.25 -11.75
C ALA A 34 -1.94 -26.55 -10.58
N LEU A 35 -0.76 -27.02 -10.17
CA LEU A 35 0.04 -26.41 -9.09
C LEU A 35 0.79 -25.13 -9.54
N VAL A 36 1.08 -24.98 -10.82
CA VAL A 36 1.75 -23.78 -11.36
C VAL A 36 0.79 -22.58 -11.45
N GLY A 37 -0.50 -22.81 -11.61
CA GLY A 37 -1.52 -21.74 -11.72
C GLY A 37 -1.76 -20.96 -10.44
N CYS A 38 -1.50 -21.51 -9.25
CA CYS A 38 -1.75 -20.85 -7.98
C CYS A 38 -0.65 -19.86 -7.56
N SER A 39 0.54 -19.93 -8.14
CA SER A 39 1.64 -19.03 -7.76
C SER A 39 1.70 -17.74 -8.61
N ALA A 40 1.02 -17.68 -9.76
CA ALA A 40 1.02 -16.53 -10.63
C ALA A 40 0.15 -15.35 -10.11
N GLY A 41 -0.67 -15.58 -9.09
CA GLY A 41 -1.60 -14.57 -8.54
C GLY A 41 -1.04 -13.71 -7.42
N GLN A 42 0.09 -14.07 -6.80
CA GLN A 42 0.59 -13.36 -5.61
C GLN A 42 1.50 -12.17 -5.90
N ILE A 43 2.02 -12.04 -7.12
CA ILE A 43 2.80 -10.88 -7.53
C ILE A 43 2.22 -10.35 -8.84
N THR A 44 1.11 -9.66 -8.75
CA THR A 44 0.60 -8.92 -9.90
C THR A 44 1.44 -7.66 -10.09
N GLN A 45 1.78 -7.32 -11.33
CA GLN A 45 2.50 -6.07 -11.62
C GLN A 45 1.72 -4.84 -11.14
N THR A 46 0.42 -4.96 -10.95
CA THR A 46 -0.47 -3.94 -10.37
C THR A 46 -0.28 -3.73 -8.87
N SER A 47 0.26 -4.69 -8.11
CA SER A 47 0.54 -4.52 -6.69
C SER A 47 1.73 -3.59 -6.41
N ARG A 48 2.54 -3.30 -7.43
CA ARG A 48 3.67 -2.36 -7.38
C ARG A 48 3.39 -1.03 -8.07
N GLN A 49 2.20 -0.85 -8.63
CA GLN A 49 1.85 0.45 -9.17
C GLN A 49 1.63 1.42 -8.02
N VAL A 50 2.45 2.47 -8.01
CA VAL A 50 2.21 3.65 -7.18
C VAL A 50 0.83 4.18 -7.56
N ALA A 51 -0.03 4.40 -6.56
CA ALA A 51 -1.34 4.99 -6.81
C ALA A 51 -1.15 6.30 -7.59
N ALA A 52 -1.93 6.48 -8.66
CA ALA A 52 -1.92 7.73 -9.44
C ALA A 52 -2.67 8.85 -8.69
N VAL A 53 -2.28 9.08 -7.45
CA VAL A 53 -2.81 10.13 -6.55
C VAL A 53 -1.64 10.91 -6.00
N ASP A 54 -1.86 12.19 -5.74
CA ASP A 54 -0.85 13.14 -5.26
C ASP A 54 -0.45 12.87 -3.80
N GLY A 55 -0.22 11.70 -3.37
CA GLY A 55 0.18 11.42 -1.98
C GLY A 55 1.06 10.18 -1.89
N ALA A 56 2.20 10.32 -1.23
CA ALA A 56 3.08 9.21 -0.93
C ALA A 56 2.53 8.36 0.22
N SER A 57 2.91 7.09 0.25
CA SER A 57 2.52 6.15 1.33
C SER A 57 3.69 5.29 1.74
N GLY A 58 3.73 4.95 3.03
CA GLY A 58 4.75 4.06 3.60
C GLY A 58 4.26 3.39 4.86
N SER A 59 5.02 2.41 5.35
CA SER A 59 4.71 1.69 6.60
C SER A 59 6.01 1.37 7.34
N THR A 60 5.91 1.18 8.66
CA THR A 60 6.99 0.60 9.46
C THR A 60 7.32 -0.82 8.99
N GLU A 61 8.51 -1.31 9.29
CA GLU A 61 8.97 -2.65 8.85
C GLU A 61 8.04 -3.76 9.34
N ASP A 62 7.49 -3.61 10.54
CA ASP A 62 6.53 -4.56 11.13
C ASP A 62 5.09 -4.38 10.61
N GLY A 63 4.83 -3.33 9.84
CA GLY A 63 3.50 -2.98 9.32
C GLY A 63 2.51 -2.48 10.38
N ALA A 64 2.96 -2.24 11.61
CA ALA A 64 2.11 -1.78 12.70
C ALA A 64 1.58 -0.37 12.47
N LEU A 65 2.42 0.51 11.93
CA LEU A 65 2.07 1.89 11.61
C LEU A 65 2.21 2.15 10.10
N SER A 66 1.30 2.90 9.55
CA SER A 66 1.39 3.34 8.15
C SER A 66 1.05 4.81 8.02
N VAL A 67 1.69 5.47 7.06
CA VAL A 67 1.39 6.84 6.63
C VAL A 67 0.86 6.81 5.20
N ARG A 68 -0.15 7.61 4.91
CA ARG A 68 -0.82 7.69 3.61
C ARG A 68 -1.11 9.13 3.24
N ASP A 69 -1.26 9.37 1.95
CA ASP A 69 -1.61 10.68 1.38
C ASP A 69 -0.63 11.78 1.85
N VAL A 70 0.66 11.41 1.95
CA VAL A 70 1.70 12.34 2.39
C VAL A 70 2.00 13.34 1.29
N THR A 71 1.74 14.60 1.57
CA THR A 71 1.91 15.72 0.65
C THR A 71 2.47 16.91 1.42
N VAL A 72 3.44 17.62 0.87
CA VAL A 72 3.87 18.91 1.39
C VAL A 72 3.04 19.99 0.71
N VAL A 73 2.21 20.68 1.47
CA VAL A 73 1.30 21.72 0.98
C VAL A 73 1.93 23.09 1.26
N LEU A 74 2.08 23.90 0.22
CA LEU A 74 2.53 25.29 0.37
C LEU A 74 1.30 26.18 0.54
N ALA A 75 1.35 27.11 1.49
CA ALA A 75 0.32 28.11 1.71
C ALA A 75 0.66 29.39 0.97
N GLU A 76 -0.36 30.23 0.72
CA GLU A 76 -0.20 31.51 0.02
C GLU A 76 0.67 32.52 0.82
N ASP A 77 0.73 32.36 2.14
CA ASP A 77 1.53 33.20 3.05
C ASP A 77 3.03 32.82 3.13
N GLY A 78 3.46 31.84 2.30
CA GLY A 78 4.83 31.32 2.31
C GLY A 78 5.12 30.32 3.44
N GLN A 79 4.09 29.85 4.15
CA GLN A 79 4.19 28.73 5.07
C GLN A 79 4.07 27.40 4.32
N ALA A 80 4.57 26.35 4.92
CA ALA A 80 4.35 24.99 4.43
C ALA A 80 3.75 24.12 5.54
N ALA A 81 3.09 23.06 5.13
CA ALA A 81 2.56 22.05 6.03
C ALA A 81 2.74 20.64 5.43
N VAL A 82 2.77 19.63 6.28
CA VAL A 82 2.74 18.24 5.83
C VAL A 82 1.33 17.70 6.06
N LYS A 83 0.63 17.41 4.97
CA LYS A 83 -0.64 16.70 4.99
C LYS A 83 -0.39 15.21 5.00
N PHE A 84 -1.01 14.46 5.89
CA PHE A 84 -0.93 13.01 5.93
C PHE A 84 -2.05 12.39 6.77
N THR A 85 -2.22 11.09 6.61
CA THR A 85 -3.00 10.25 7.52
C THR A 85 -2.10 9.15 8.05
N ALA A 86 -1.91 9.07 9.36
CA ALA A 86 -1.22 7.96 10.00
C ALA A 86 -2.24 7.01 10.64
N THR A 87 -2.04 5.69 10.50
CA THR A 87 -2.93 4.68 11.06
C THR A 87 -2.14 3.68 11.90
N ASN A 88 -2.75 3.24 12.99
CA ASN A 88 -2.20 2.23 13.89
C ASN A 88 -2.96 0.92 13.74
N GLN A 89 -2.27 -0.13 13.24
CA GLN A 89 -2.80 -1.48 13.08
C GLN A 89 -1.93 -2.50 13.84
N ASP A 90 -1.31 -2.10 14.94
CA ASP A 90 -0.47 -2.98 15.77
C ASP A 90 -1.30 -4.14 16.31
N THR A 91 -0.96 -5.35 15.92
CA THR A 91 -1.63 -6.58 16.36
C THR A 91 -1.52 -6.83 17.87
N SER A 92 -0.59 -6.16 18.54
CA SER A 92 -0.48 -6.17 20.01
C SER A 92 -1.43 -5.18 20.70
N MET A 93 -2.26 -4.46 19.94
CA MET A 93 -3.29 -3.53 20.44
C MET A 93 -2.70 -2.39 21.31
N ARG A 94 -1.51 -1.92 20.98
CA ARG A 94 -0.86 -0.80 21.70
C ARG A 94 -1.13 0.51 20.99
N ASP A 95 -1.22 1.56 21.78
CA ASP A 95 -1.19 2.93 21.28
C ASP A 95 0.24 3.32 20.91
N HIS A 96 0.39 4.14 19.89
CA HIS A 96 1.67 4.65 19.41
C HIS A 96 1.67 6.17 19.36
N THR A 97 2.87 6.75 19.37
CA THR A 97 3.03 8.20 19.33
C THR A 97 3.91 8.61 18.17
N LEU A 98 3.44 9.57 17.38
CA LEU A 98 4.25 10.27 16.39
C LEU A 98 5.11 11.31 17.12
N GLN A 99 6.41 11.10 17.14
CA GLN A 99 7.37 11.94 17.87
C GLN A 99 7.83 13.15 17.07
N SER A 100 8.04 12.99 15.76
CA SER A 100 8.40 14.08 14.86
C SER A 100 8.09 13.76 13.40
N VAL A 101 7.92 14.82 12.62
CA VAL A 101 7.91 14.80 11.17
C VAL A 101 9.02 15.73 10.68
N GLU A 102 9.81 15.26 9.73
CA GLU A 102 10.93 16.00 9.15
C GLU A 102 10.77 16.04 7.63
N VAL A 103 10.93 17.21 7.03
CA VAL A 103 10.88 17.44 5.59
C VAL A 103 12.27 17.89 5.16
N ASP A 104 12.95 17.07 4.38
CA ASP A 104 14.36 17.31 3.96
C ASP A 104 15.28 17.69 5.13
N GLY A 105 15.07 17.02 6.28
CA GLY A 105 15.81 17.29 7.52
C GLY A 105 15.29 18.47 8.35
N GLN A 106 14.35 19.27 7.85
CA GLN A 106 13.70 20.34 8.61
C GLN A 106 12.54 19.76 9.43
N LYS A 107 12.55 20.01 10.74
CA LYS A 107 11.49 19.53 11.63
C LYS A 107 10.22 20.38 11.50
N ALA A 108 9.10 19.73 11.20
CA ALA A 108 7.78 20.35 11.25
C ALA A 108 7.30 20.50 12.69
N ALA A 109 6.65 21.61 13.00
CA ALA A 109 5.89 21.76 14.23
C ALA A 109 4.63 20.88 14.16
N LEU A 110 4.36 20.14 15.22
CA LEU A 110 3.14 19.34 15.38
C LEU A 110 2.26 19.99 16.46
N GLY A 111 0.95 19.92 16.24
CA GLY A 111 -0.03 20.27 17.26
C GLY A 111 -0.08 19.26 18.42
N ASP A 112 -0.95 19.51 19.40
CA ASP A 112 -0.94 18.83 20.70
C ASP A 112 -1.30 17.33 20.67
N ASN A 113 -1.97 16.85 19.62
CA ASN A 113 -2.39 15.45 19.54
C ASN A 113 -1.47 14.67 18.57
N ALA A 114 -0.60 13.85 19.11
CA ALA A 114 0.30 13.00 18.35
C ALA A 114 0.17 11.51 18.69
N THR A 115 -0.78 11.14 19.54
CA THR A 115 -1.05 9.73 19.90
C THR A 115 -2.02 9.12 18.90
N ILE A 116 -1.72 7.91 18.46
CA ILE A 116 -2.54 7.11 17.55
C ILE A 116 -2.96 5.85 18.29
N ALA A 117 -4.17 5.85 18.82
CA ALA A 117 -4.70 4.70 19.54
C ALA A 117 -4.83 3.48 18.61
N TYR A 118 -4.87 2.29 19.20
CA TYR A 118 -5.03 1.06 18.42
C TYR A 118 -6.24 1.13 17.49
N ASN A 119 -6.07 0.71 16.25
CA ASN A 119 -7.07 0.71 15.17
C ASN A 119 -7.68 2.10 14.87
N CYS A 120 -6.94 3.15 15.18
CA CYS A 120 -7.33 4.54 15.00
C CYS A 120 -6.44 5.25 13.96
N ALA A 121 -6.83 6.46 13.60
CA ALA A 121 -6.12 7.30 12.65
C ALA A 121 -5.81 8.68 13.24
N LEU A 122 -4.66 9.24 12.84
CA LEU A 122 -4.27 10.62 13.04
C LEU A 122 -4.24 11.32 11.68
N VAL A 123 -5.09 12.31 11.51
CA VAL A 123 -5.15 13.15 10.31
C VAL A 123 -4.43 14.45 10.60
N ALA A 124 -3.48 14.81 9.74
CA ALA A 124 -2.69 16.02 9.87
C ALA A 124 -2.78 16.87 8.61
N ASP A 125 -2.84 18.18 8.81
CA ASP A 125 -2.80 19.17 7.72
C ASP A 125 -2.38 20.52 8.31
N SER A 126 -2.27 21.54 7.45
CA SER A 126 -2.24 22.93 7.88
C SER A 126 -3.49 23.27 8.71
N LYS A 127 -3.42 24.33 9.49
CA LYS A 127 -4.58 24.83 10.24
C LYS A 127 -5.78 25.07 9.32
N ASP A 128 -5.55 25.78 8.22
CA ASP A 128 -6.60 26.08 7.23
C ASP A 128 -7.12 24.82 6.51
N GLY A 129 -6.25 23.84 6.26
CA GLY A 129 -6.63 22.55 5.69
C GLY A 129 -7.60 21.80 6.60
N LEU A 130 -7.30 21.73 7.90
CA LEU A 130 -8.18 21.08 8.89
C LEU A 130 -9.50 21.85 9.07
N GLU A 131 -9.51 23.18 9.03
CA GLU A 131 -10.74 23.98 9.15
C GLU A 131 -11.71 23.76 7.97
N ARG A 132 -11.18 23.49 6.77
CA ARG A 132 -11.99 23.19 5.57
C ARG A 132 -12.47 21.74 5.52
N MET A 133 -11.84 20.86 6.26
CA MET A 133 -12.16 19.44 6.28
C MET A 133 -13.37 19.17 7.17
N PRO A 134 -14.38 18.40 6.71
CA PRO A 134 -15.42 17.91 7.59
C PRO A 134 -14.79 17.03 8.67
N GLN A 135 -14.83 17.49 9.91
CA GLN A 135 -14.30 16.71 11.04
C GLN A 135 -15.44 15.93 11.68
N ASP A 136 -15.19 14.64 11.91
CA ASP A 136 -16.10 13.85 12.72
C ASP A 136 -15.94 14.27 14.19
N ARG A 137 -17.06 14.61 14.81
CA ARG A 137 -17.15 15.04 16.22
C ARG A 137 -17.50 13.90 17.16
N ASN A 138 -17.74 12.72 16.62
CA ASN A 138 -18.00 11.53 17.42
C ASN A 138 -16.67 10.83 17.73
N ASP A 139 -16.63 10.02 18.79
CA ASP A 139 -15.43 9.26 19.21
C ASP A 139 -15.07 8.14 18.23
N ASN A 140 -14.98 8.47 16.93
CA ASN A 140 -14.74 7.52 15.85
C ASN A 140 -13.27 7.20 15.62
N CYS A 141 -12.44 7.36 16.64
CA CYS A 141 -11.05 6.96 16.50
C CYS A 141 -10.25 7.74 15.45
N ILE A 142 -10.69 8.92 15.07
CA ILE A 142 -9.96 9.85 14.20
C ILE A 142 -9.55 11.06 15.03
N GLN A 143 -8.26 11.27 15.15
CA GLN A 143 -7.70 12.44 15.79
C GLN A 143 -7.16 13.39 14.72
N TYR A 144 -7.13 14.67 15.04
CA TYR A 144 -6.67 15.71 14.13
C TYR A 144 -5.54 16.50 14.80
N THR A 145 -4.48 16.76 14.04
CA THR A 145 -3.35 17.58 14.48
C THR A 145 -2.91 18.54 13.38
N THR A 146 -2.44 19.71 13.77
CA THR A 146 -1.86 20.66 12.81
C THR A 146 -0.40 20.36 12.56
N THR A 147 0.06 20.68 11.36
CA THR A 147 1.48 20.71 11.01
C THR A 147 1.83 22.08 10.45
N ALA A 148 3.04 22.55 10.72
CA ALA A 148 3.58 23.77 10.13
C ALA A 148 5.11 23.68 10.04
N LEU A 149 5.67 24.22 8.95
CA LEU A 149 7.10 24.43 8.79
C LEU A 149 7.32 25.64 7.88
N ALA A 150 8.52 26.23 7.93
CA ALA A 150 8.89 27.27 6.99
C ALA A 150 9.03 26.69 5.58
N ASN A 151 8.57 27.42 4.57
CA ASN A 151 8.87 27.06 3.20
C ASN A 151 10.34 27.42 2.90
N ASP A 152 11.15 26.42 2.61
CA ASP A 152 12.57 26.54 2.24
C ASP A 152 12.73 26.39 0.71
N ASP A 153 12.05 27.23 -0.05
CA ASP A 153 12.01 27.23 -1.51
C ASP A 153 11.61 25.89 -2.14
N PHE A 154 10.67 25.18 -1.50
CA PHE A 154 10.16 23.93 -2.03
C PHE A 154 9.49 24.12 -3.38
N ALA A 155 9.98 23.40 -4.39
CA ALA A 155 9.47 23.53 -5.76
C ALA A 155 8.14 22.79 -5.95
N TYR A 156 7.12 23.48 -6.45
CA TYR A 156 5.84 22.86 -6.83
C TYR A 156 6.02 21.68 -7.79
N GLY A 157 5.29 20.60 -7.53
CA GLY A 157 5.35 19.38 -8.32
C GLY A 157 6.63 18.57 -8.13
N GLY A 158 7.57 19.05 -7.31
CA GLY A 158 8.76 18.31 -6.90
C GLY A 158 8.42 17.21 -5.88
N ASN A 159 9.34 16.28 -5.71
CA ASN A 159 9.28 15.29 -4.64
C ASN A 159 10.36 15.59 -3.61
N ILE A 160 9.99 15.52 -2.34
CA ILE A 160 10.86 15.83 -1.22
C ILE A 160 10.78 14.71 -0.17
N PRO A 161 11.90 14.30 0.46
CA PRO A 161 11.87 13.29 1.48
C PRO A 161 11.15 13.79 2.74
N VAL A 162 10.17 13.02 3.21
CA VAL A 162 9.47 13.26 4.47
C VAL A 162 9.66 12.05 5.36
N LYS A 163 10.21 12.28 6.54
CA LYS A 163 10.48 11.25 7.55
C LYS A 163 9.57 11.42 8.75
N PHE A 164 8.89 10.35 9.10
CA PHE A 164 8.05 10.21 10.28
C PHE A 164 8.79 9.38 11.31
N ASN A 165 9.00 9.92 12.50
CA ASN A 165 9.59 9.19 13.61
C ASN A 165 8.49 8.85 14.63
N PHE A 166 8.23 7.57 14.80
CA PHE A 166 7.32 7.03 15.81
C PHE A 166 8.10 6.46 17.00
N ASP A 167 7.41 6.15 18.07
CA ASP A 167 7.99 5.48 19.26
C ASP A 167 8.54 4.08 18.96
N THR A 168 8.11 3.42 17.87
CA THR A 168 8.52 2.07 17.49
C THR A 168 9.41 2.01 16.25
N GLY A 169 9.65 3.12 15.56
CA GLY A 169 10.44 3.13 14.34
C GLY A 169 10.18 4.34 13.48
N SER A 170 10.70 4.35 12.26
CA SER A 170 10.52 5.46 11.33
C SER A 170 10.01 4.99 9.98
N VAL A 171 9.30 5.89 9.30
CA VAL A 171 8.86 5.74 7.91
C VAL A 171 9.37 6.92 7.12
N GLU A 172 9.97 6.67 5.96
CA GLU A 172 10.40 7.72 5.04
C GLU A 172 9.72 7.54 3.69
N VAL A 173 9.19 8.64 3.14
CA VAL A 173 8.51 8.66 1.85
C VAL A 173 8.95 9.86 1.03
N ALA A 174 8.90 9.76 -0.29
CA ALA A 174 9.09 10.90 -1.20
C ALA A 174 7.73 11.55 -1.46
N ALA A 175 7.44 12.63 -0.75
CA ALA A 175 6.16 13.34 -0.86
C ALA A 175 6.19 14.38 -1.98
N THR A 176 5.08 14.53 -2.67
CA THR A 176 4.90 15.59 -3.67
C THR A 176 4.67 16.95 -2.98
N VAL A 177 5.28 18.00 -3.52
CA VAL A 177 5.01 19.38 -3.11
C VAL A 177 3.84 19.93 -3.93
N SER A 178 2.74 20.25 -3.28
CA SER A 178 1.53 20.76 -3.92
C SER A 178 1.29 22.24 -3.65
N ALA A 179 0.63 22.89 -4.60
CA ALA A 179 0.10 24.23 -4.42
C ALA A 179 -1.02 24.29 -3.36
N PRO A 180 -1.33 25.46 -2.81
CA PRO A 180 -2.46 25.63 -1.92
C PRO A 180 -3.77 25.15 -2.59
N ILE A 181 -4.63 24.52 -1.81
CA ILE A 181 -5.99 24.22 -2.28
C ILE A 181 -6.78 25.53 -2.24
N LEU A 182 -7.01 26.11 -3.39
CA LEU A 182 -7.82 27.30 -3.51
C LEU A 182 -9.28 27.04 -3.16
N ALA A 183 -9.98 28.05 -2.66
CA ALA A 183 -11.41 27.94 -2.43
C ALA A 183 -12.15 27.69 -3.75
N SER A 184 -13.25 26.94 -3.71
CA SER A 184 -14.02 26.61 -4.90
C SER A 184 -14.39 27.85 -5.72
N GLY A 185 -14.04 27.87 -6.99
CA GLY A 185 -14.27 28.98 -7.90
C GLY A 185 -13.14 30.03 -7.98
N GLN A 186 -12.07 29.86 -7.20
CA GLN A 186 -10.86 30.70 -7.33
C GLN A 186 -9.81 29.90 -8.11
N GLU A 187 -9.61 30.27 -9.36
CA GLU A 187 -8.47 29.80 -10.15
C GLU A 187 -7.36 30.84 -10.05
N GLY A 188 -6.21 30.44 -9.54
CA GLY A 188 -4.99 31.25 -9.59
C GLY A 188 -4.54 31.38 -11.06
N ARG A 189 -5.00 32.42 -11.75
CA ARG A 189 -4.42 32.81 -13.03
C ARG A 189 -3.21 33.66 -12.71
N GLU A 190 -2.04 33.10 -12.79
CA GLU A 190 -0.82 33.87 -12.94
C GLU A 190 -0.81 34.48 -14.35
N ASN A 191 -0.79 35.81 -14.42
CA ASN A 191 -0.54 36.56 -15.64
C ASN A 191 0.96 36.68 -15.88
#